data_a6061b3cb1b7a8fbf043df0ec7810f85
#
_entry.id   a6061b3cb1b7a8fbf043df0ec7810f85
#
_cell.length_a   1.000
_cell.length_b   1.000
_cell.length_c   1.000
_cell.angle_alpha   90.00
_cell.angle_beta   90.00
_cell.angle_gamma   90.00
#
_symmetry.space_group_name_H-M   'P 1'
#
loop_
_entity.id
_entity.type
_entity.pdbx_description
1 polymer ?
#
loop_
_entity_poly.entity_id
_entity_poly.type
_entity_poly.pdbx_seq_one_letter_code
_entity_poly.pdbx_strand_id
1 'polypeptide(L)'
;MCEQRLSKIHFFILLSLFGFVFPLRSQEYKFRTLGVEDGLSQITVSDICQDEKSRIWIATLDGLNCFDGNHIKVFNHFHNDSISYGNLYVTQMVEDGQGSLFLLTSTGLFQFDLETEKYYILPVPSPSTLAKGKLGVWIAEGGKLFLYDKNTRSVKPMYAEVHLPDTGPTMVEGSEGNLWVALKDGGVMRVDTCGSMSLYLPGIKVMKLIKSNDQNIWIGSQDHGVFC
;
A
#
# COMPACT_ATOMS: atom_id res chain seq x y z
N MET A 1 -23.35 -62.61 27.46
CA MET A 1 -23.92 -61.50 26.65
C MET A 1 -23.37 -60.12 27.07
N CYS A 2 -22.77 -59.97 28.24
CA CYS A 2 -22.24 -58.66 28.70
C CYS A 2 -20.81 -58.36 28.18
N GLU A 3 -19.94 -59.37 28.01
CA GLU A 3 -18.55 -59.19 27.59
C GLU A 3 -18.40 -58.73 26.10
N GLN A 4 -19.31 -59.16 25.24
CA GLN A 4 -19.27 -58.74 23.84
C GLN A 4 -19.70 -57.27 23.62
N ARG A 5 -20.43 -56.66 24.53
CA ARG A 5 -20.78 -55.23 24.48
C ARG A 5 -19.62 -54.34 24.92
N LEU A 6 -18.86 -54.75 25.94
CA LEU A 6 -17.68 -53.99 26.38
C LEU A 6 -16.59 -53.98 25.33
N SER A 7 -16.32 -55.08 24.66
CA SER A 7 -15.33 -55.15 23.57
C SER A 7 -15.63 -54.21 22.40
N LYS A 8 -16.90 -54.08 22.01
CA LYS A 8 -17.31 -53.16 20.95
C LYS A 8 -17.16 -51.69 21.36
N ILE A 9 -17.44 -51.35 22.61
CA ILE A 9 -17.29 -49.98 23.10
C ILE A 9 -15.81 -49.58 23.14
N HIS A 10 -14.92 -50.45 23.57
CA HIS A 10 -13.48 -50.19 23.55
C HIS A 10 -12.93 -50.04 22.12
N PHE A 11 -13.42 -50.83 21.18
CA PHE A 11 -13.04 -50.72 19.76
C PHE A 11 -13.48 -49.38 19.16
N PHE A 12 -14.70 -48.91 19.47
CA PHE A 12 -15.16 -47.59 18.98
C PHE A 12 -14.42 -46.43 19.63
N ILE A 13 -14.06 -46.51 20.91
CA ILE A 13 -13.25 -45.49 21.59
C ILE A 13 -11.83 -45.47 21.01
N LEU A 14 -11.23 -46.61 20.72
CA LEU A 14 -9.92 -46.70 20.10
C LEU A 14 -9.94 -46.13 18.67
N LEU A 15 -11.00 -46.38 17.88
CA LEU A 15 -11.18 -45.88 16.52
C LEU A 15 -11.41 -44.36 16.52
N SER A 16 -12.10 -43.78 17.51
CA SER A 16 -12.30 -42.36 17.68
C SER A 16 -11.03 -41.61 18.06
N LEU A 17 -10.13 -42.22 18.82
CA LEU A 17 -8.82 -41.66 19.16
C LEU A 17 -7.86 -41.63 17.97
N PHE A 18 -7.97 -42.57 17.01
CA PHE A 18 -7.16 -42.60 15.80
C PHE A 18 -7.64 -41.61 14.72
N GLY A 19 -8.90 -41.19 14.79
CA GLY A 19 -9.49 -40.26 13.79
C GLY A 19 -9.08 -38.79 13.95
N PHE A 20 -8.38 -38.41 15.02
CA PHE A 20 -8.03 -37.01 15.33
C PHE A 20 -6.54 -36.69 15.20
N VAL A 21 -5.76 -37.48 14.47
CA VAL A 21 -4.41 -37.05 14.07
C VAL A 21 -4.54 -36.19 12.82
N PHE A 22 -5.04 -34.96 12.97
CA PHE A 22 -4.82 -33.94 11.95
C PHE A 22 -3.32 -33.68 11.90
N PRO A 23 -2.68 -33.84 10.73
CA PRO A 23 -1.31 -33.38 10.59
C PRO A 23 -1.32 -31.87 10.81
N LEU A 24 -0.86 -31.42 11.97
CA LEU A 24 -0.48 -30.02 12.19
C LEU A 24 0.65 -29.73 11.21
N ARG A 25 0.29 -29.28 10.00
CA ARG A 25 1.26 -28.70 9.07
C ARG A 25 1.68 -27.36 9.69
N SER A 26 2.80 -27.36 10.37
CA SER A 26 3.52 -26.13 10.63
C SER A 26 3.87 -25.52 9.28
N GLN A 27 3.35 -24.35 8.98
CA GLN A 27 3.69 -23.60 7.77
C GLN A 27 5.07 -23.00 8.03
N GLU A 28 6.10 -23.61 7.48
CA GLU A 28 7.45 -23.06 7.50
C GLU A 28 7.55 -21.92 6.50
N TYR A 29 7.70 -20.70 7.00
CA TYR A 29 7.95 -19.53 6.17
C TYR A 29 9.42 -19.52 5.73
N LYS A 30 9.64 -19.57 4.42
CA LYS A 30 10.97 -19.41 3.81
C LYS A 30 11.14 -17.98 3.33
N PHE A 31 12.17 -17.31 3.80
CA PHE A 31 12.54 -15.99 3.32
C PHE A 31 13.62 -16.12 2.25
N ARG A 32 13.46 -15.36 1.16
CA ARG A 32 14.48 -15.14 0.14
C ARG A 32 14.82 -13.67 0.12
N THR A 33 16.09 -13.35 0.17
CA THR A 33 16.58 -11.98 -0.02
C THR A 33 16.75 -11.72 -1.51
N LEU A 34 16.36 -10.54 -1.95
CA LEU A 34 16.66 -10.03 -3.29
C LEU A 34 17.61 -8.84 -3.13
N GLY A 35 18.77 -8.95 -3.74
CA GLY A 35 19.84 -7.94 -3.68
C GLY A 35 20.23 -7.43 -5.06
N VAL A 36 21.32 -6.68 -5.10
CA VAL A 36 21.90 -6.18 -6.37
C VAL A 36 22.40 -7.33 -7.24
N GLU A 37 22.86 -8.41 -6.61
CA GLU A 37 23.27 -9.65 -7.28
C GLU A 37 22.12 -10.36 -7.98
N ASP A 38 20.86 -10.14 -7.56
CA ASP A 38 19.65 -10.65 -8.21
C ASP A 38 19.12 -9.69 -9.30
N GLY A 39 19.75 -8.50 -9.46
CA GLY A 39 19.38 -7.49 -10.44
C GLY A 39 18.67 -6.26 -9.89
N LEU A 40 18.54 -6.12 -8.56
CA LEU A 40 17.97 -4.91 -7.95
C LEU A 40 18.89 -3.72 -8.19
N SER A 41 18.33 -2.57 -8.58
CA SER A 41 19.12 -1.37 -8.90
C SER A 41 19.91 -0.83 -7.70
N GLN A 42 19.32 -0.96 -6.48
CA GLN A 42 19.97 -0.50 -5.24
C GLN A 42 19.28 -1.17 -4.03
N ILE A 43 20.01 -1.35 -2.92
CA ILE A 43 19.54 -2.11 -1.74
C ILE A 43 18.59 -1.33 -0.81
N THR A 44 18.56 0.00 -0.89
CA THR A 44 17.66 0.80 -0.06
C THR A 44 16.29 0.88 -0.72
N VAL A 45 15.36 0.10 -0.20
CA VAL A 45 13.98 0.06 -0.65
C VAL A 45 13.16 1.08 0.13
N SER A 46 12.44 1.94 -0.58
CA SER A 46 11.55 2.95 -0.01
C SER A 46 10.09 2.51 0.05
N ASP A 47 9.64 1.77 -0.97
CA ASP A 47 8.26 1.26 -1.02
C ASP A 47 8.16 -0.01 -1.87
N ILE A 48 7.11 -0.80 -1.64
CA ILE A 48 6.82 -2.04 -2.37
C ILE A 48 5.31 -2.10 -2.63
N CYS A 49 4.93 -2.43 -3.86
CA CYS A 49 3.54 -2.75 -4.18
C CYS A 49 3.43 -3.93 -5.14
N GLN A 50 2.25 -4.55 -5.18
CA GLN A 50 1.92 -5.61 -6.13
C GLN A 50 0.90 -5.10 -7.13
N ASP A 51 1.11 -5.39 -8.41
CA ASP A 51 0.14 -5.07 -9.46
C ASP A 51 -0.88 -6.20 -9.68
N GLU A 52 -1.88 -5.94 -10.53
CA GLU A 52 -2.93 -6.92 -10.85
C GLU A 52 -2.41 -8.18 -11.56
N LYS A 53 -1.22 -8.12 -12.18
CA LYS A 53 -0.53 -9.27 -12.78
C LYS A 53 0.34 -10.02 -11.79
N SER A 54 0.22 -9.72 -10.49
CA SER A 54 1.02 -10.29 -9.39
C SER A 54 2.51 -10.02 -9.48
N ARG A 55 2.97 -9.05 -10.27
CA ARG A 55 4.36 -8.59 -10.27
C ARG A 55 4.59 -7.70 -9.06
N ILE A 56 5.78 -7.79 -8.49
CA ILE A 56 6.18 -6.96 -7.35
C ILE A 56 6.99 -5.77 -7.87
N TRP A 57 6.48 -4.59 -7.60
CA TRP A 57 7.16 -3.34 -7.89
C TRP A 57 7.92 -2.87 -6.66
N ILE A 58 9.17 -2.51 -6.84
CA ILE A 58 10.10 -2.16 -5.76
C ILE A 58 10.71 -0.80 -6.09
N ALA A 59 10.41 0.20 -5.28
CA ALA A 59 11.03 1.51 -5.35
C ALA A 59 12.34 1.51 -4.56
N THR A 60 13.39 2.01 -5.17
CA THR A 60 14.69 2.15 -4.52
C THR A 60 15.21 3.59 -4.66
N LEU A 61 16.35 3.90 -4.05
CA LEU A 61 17.02 5.18 -4.27
C LEU A 61 17.53 5.36 -5.71
N ASP A 62 17.58 4.29 -6.51
CA ASP A 62 18.07 4.30 -7.89
C ASP A 62 17.00 3.80 -8.87
N GLY A 63 15.77 4.25 -8.69
CA GLY A 63 14.66 4.02 -9.61
C GLY A 63 13.69 2.93 -9.22
N LEU A 64 12.87 2.54 -10.18
CA LEU A 64 11.79 1.58 -10.06
C LEU A 64 12.25 0.22 -10.59
N ASN A 65 11.93 -0.85 -9.88
CA ASN A 65 12.25 -2.22 -10.26
C ASN A 65 10.97 -3.05 -10.31
N CYS A 66 10.89 -3.97 -11.25
CA CYS A 66 9.79 -4.92 -11.40
C CYS A 66 10.31 -6.35 -11.28
N PHE A 67 9.85 -7.09 -10.28
CA PHE A 67 10.14 -8.51 -10.10
C PHE A 67 8.93 -9.35 -10.56
N ASP A 68 9.13 -10.22 -11.54
CA ASP A 68 8.10 -11.09 -12.13
C ASP A 68 8.00 -12.47 -11.48
N GLY A 69 8.79 -12.72 -10.43
CA GLY A 69 8.95 -14.02 -9.77
C GLY A 69 10.28 -14.69 -10.11
N ASN A 70 10.91 -14.36 -11.24
CA ASN A 70 12.17 -14.94 -11.70
C ASN A 70 13.27 -13.89 -11.93
N HIS A 71 12.92 -12.78 -12.55
CA HIS A 71 13.85 -11.73 -12.97
C HIS A 71 13.44 -10.38 -12.46
N ILE A 72 14.42 -9.50 -12.28
CA ILE A 72 14.22 -8.08 -11.96
C ILE A 72 14.50 -7.27 -13.23
N LYS A 73 13.51 -6.48 -13.65
CA LYS A 73 13.66 -5.45 -14.69
C LYS A 73 13.76 -4.08 -14.02
N VAL A 74 14.80 -3.32 -14.38
CA VAL A 74 15.07 -1.99 -13.80
C VAL A 74 14.56 -0.90 -14.73
N PHE A 75 13.92 0.11 -14.14
CA PHE A 75 13.41 1.31 -14.79
C PHE A 75 14.02 2.54 -14.10
N ASN A 76 15.30 2.79 -14.34
CA ASN A 76 16.05 3.88 -13.68
C ASN A 76 16.17 5.15 -14.53
N HIS A 77 15.76 5.11 -15.79
CA HIS A 77 15.78 6.27 -16.67
C HIS A 77 14.37 6.66 -17.13
N PHE A 78 13.99 7.87 -16.80
CA PHE A 78 12.77 8.48 -17.30
C PHE A 78 13.08 9.18 -18.63
N HIS A 79 12.77 8.50 -19.72
CA HIS A 79 12.81 9.12 -21.05
C HIS A 79 11.37 9.48 -21.44
N ASN A 80 11.09 10.76 -21.48
CA ASN A 80 10.07 11.28 -22.39
C ASN A 80 10.81 11.87 -23.58
N ASP A 81 10.24 11.85 -24.78
CA ASP A 81 10.88 12.19 -26.05
C ASP A 81 11.69 13.52 -26.06
N SER A 82 11.59 14.33 -25.02
CA SER A 82 12.25 15.63 -24.89
C SER A 82 12.97 15.92 -23.57
N ILE A 83 12.79 15.12 -22.51
CA ILE A 83 13.34 15.41 -21.17
C ILE A 83 13.83 14.11 -20.51
N SER A 84 15.11 14.06 -20.18
CA SER A 84 15.69 13.03 -19.31
C SER A 84 15.62 13.53 -17.87
N TYR A 85 14.77 12.90 -17.08
CA TYR A 85 14.84 13.06 -15.62
C TYR A 85 15.86 12.04 -15.12
N GLY A 86 16.87 12.48 -14.42
CA GLY A 86 17.86 11.59 -13.80
C GLY A 86 17.23 10.54 -12.88
N ASN A 87 18.03 9.83 -12.12
CA ASN A 87 17.52 8.82 -11.17
C ASN A 87 16.42 9.40 -10.28
N LEU A 88 15.22 8.87 -10.38
CA LEU A 88 14.09 9.31 -9.57
C LEU A 88 14.07 8.55 -8.25
N TYR A 89 14.31 9.29 -7.19
CA TYR A 89 14.05 8.80 -5.85
C TYR A 89 12.53 8.72 -5.62
N VAL A 90 11.97 7.52 -5.72
CA VAL A 90 10.55 7.26 -5.45
C VAL A 90 10.39 7.03 -3.95
N THR A 91 9.55 7.82 -3.30
CA THR A 91 9.29 7.74 -1.86
C THR A 91 8.04 6.93 -1.53
N GLN A 92 7.06 6.92 -2.43
CA GLN A 92 5.82 6.17 -2.28
C GLN A 92 5.29 5.74 -3.65
N MET A 93 4.64 4.57 -3.68
CA MET A 93 3.97 4.05 -4.87
C MET A 93 2.53 3.69 -4.56
N VAL A 94 1.64 3.93 -5.52
CA VAL A 94 0.24 3.48 -5.48
C VAL A 94 -0.14 2.89 -6.83
N GLU A 95 -0.61 1.67 -6.84
CA GLU A 95 -1.17 1.01 -8.02
C GLU A 95 -2.68 1.29 -8.07
N ASP A 96 -3.21 1.73 -9.23
CA ASP A 96 -4.60 2.22 -9.35
C ASP A 96 -5.65 1.14 -9.60
N GLY A 97 -5.24 -0.11 -9.87
CA GLY A 97 -6.14 -1.20 -10.29
C GLY A 97 -6.60 -1.08 -11.74
N GLN A 98 -5.89 -0.31 -12.59
CA GLN A 98 -6.17 -0.16 -14.01
C GLN A 98 -4.92 -0.09 -14.89
N GLY A 99 -3.81 -0.61 -14.38
CA GLY A 99 -2.57 -0.71 -15.13
C GLY A 99 -1.67 0.51 -15.04
N SER A 100 -1.78 1.33 -13.98
CA SER A 100 -0.86 2.44 -13.74
C SER A 100 -0.30 2.42 -12.32
N LEU A 101 0.98 2.78 -12.19
CA LEU A 101 1.61 3.12 -10.92
C LEU A 101 1.72 4.64 -10.79
N PHE A 102 1.32 5.15 -9.65
CA PHE A 102 1.54 6.55 -9.27
C PHE A 102 2.76 6.60 -8.37
N LEU A 103 3.75 7.38 -8.76
CA LEU A 103 5.05 7.45 -8.12
C LEU A 103 5.24 8.84 -7.53
N LEU A 104 5.25 8.90 -6.20
CA LEU A 104 5.63 10.10 -5.47
C LEU A 104 7.15 10.16 -5.43
N THR A 105 7.70 11.25 -5.94
CA THR A 105 9.14 11.42 -6.05
C THR A 105 9.59 12.74 -5.43
N SER A 106 10.89 12.93 -5.27
CA SER A 106 11.47 14.22 -4.84
C SER A 106 11.23 15.38 -5.82
N THR A 107 10.85 15.09 -7.06
CA THR A 107 10.65 16.09 -8.13
C THR A 107 9.20 16.26 -8.55
N GLY A 108 8.25 15.55 -7.93
CA GLY A 108 6.83 15.62 -8.22
C GLY A 108 6.14 14.28 -8.34
N LEU A 109 4.96 14.28 -8.93
CA LEU A 109 4.13 13.11 -9.11
C LEU A 109 4.19 12.62 -10.56
N PHE A 110 4.47 11.33 -10.71
CA PHE A 110 4.50 10.66 -12.01
C PHE A 110 3.47 9.54 -12.05
N GLN A 111 2.87 9.35 -13.21
CA GLN A 111 2.14 8.14 -13.58
C GLN A 111 3.04 7.29 -14.46
N PHE A 112 3.19 6.03 -14.13
CA PHE A 112 3.87 5.03 -14.96
C PHE A 112 2.82 4.06 -15.50
N ASP A 113 2.68 4.00 -16.81
CA ASP A 113 1.78 3.09 -17.49
C ASP A 113 2.43 1.70 -17.63
N LEU A 114 1.79 0.69 -17.06
CA LEU A 114 2.35 -0.68 -16.95
C LEU A 114 2.34 -1.46 -18.26
N GLU A 115 1.60 -1.00 -19.27
CA GLU A 115 1.53 -1.63 -20.59
C GLU A 115 2.55 -1.02 -21.54
N THR A 116 2.57 0.30 -21.61
CA THR A 116 3.46 1.03 -22.54
C THR A 116 4.83 1.32 -21.95
N GLU A 117 4.99 1.12 -20.63
CA GLU A 117 6.20 1.42 -19.86
C GLU A 117 6.63 2.90 -19.98
N LYS A 118 5.66 3.79 -20.12
CA LYS A 118 5.90 5.23 -20.27
C LYS A 118 5.55 6.00 -19.01
N TYR A 119 6.30 7.07 -18.76
CA TYR A 119 6.07 7.99 -17.66
C TYR A 119 5.34 9.23 -18.12
N TYR A 120 4.39 9.70 -17.30
CA TYR A 120 3.66 10.94 -17.50
C TYR A 120 3.77 11.77 -16.22
N ILE A 121 4.12 13.05 -16.36
CA ILE A 121 4.14 14.00 -15.24
C ILE A 121 2.71 14.45 -14.98
N LEU A 122 2.31 14.43 -13.72
CA LEU A 122 1.03 14.96 -13.28
C LEU A 122 1.20 16.40 -12.73
N PRO A 123 0.21 17.27 -12.92
CA PRO A 123 0.31 18.68 -12.53
C PRO A 123 0.09 18.88 -11.02
N VAL A 124 0.85 18.15 -10.21
CA VAL A 124 0.88 18.25 -8.74
C VAL A 124 2.35 18.34 -8.34
N PRO A 125 2.87 19.53 -8.13
CA PRO A 125 4.32 19.75 -8.04
C PRO A 125 4.95 19.29 -6.72
N SER A 126 4.20 19.31 -5.62
CA SER A 126 4.76 19.01 -4.28
C SER A 126 3.81 18.14 -3.43
N PRO A 127 3.37 16.98 -3.94
CA PRO A 127 2.49 16.10 -3.17
C PRO A 127 3.21 15.55 -1.94
N SER A 128 2.46 15.40 -0.85
CA SER A 128 2.99 14.89 0.43
C SER A 128 2.71 13.41 0.62
N THR A 129 1.58 12.90 0.13
CA THR A 129 1.21 11.50 0.22
C THR A 129 0.13 11.13 -0.79
N LEU A 130 0.07 9.83 -1.10
CA LEU A 130 -0.88 9.23 -2.02
C LEU A 130 -1.70 8.14 -1.31
N ALA A 131 -2.93 7.88 -1.81
CA ALA A 131 -3.68 6.69 -1.40
C ALA A 131 -4.48 6.12 -2.57
N LYS A 132 -4.55 4.79 -2.65
CA LYS A 132 -5.48 4.09 -3.55
C LYS A 132 -6.90 4.31 -3.06
N GLY A 133 -7.75 4.82 -3.94
CA GLY A 133 -9.16 5.00 -3.68
C GLY A 133 -10.04 4.20 -4.64
N LYS A 134 -11.32 4.13 -4.33
CA LYS A 134 -12.31 3.43 -5.17
C LYS A 134 -12.47 4.07 -6.55
N LEU A 135 -12.41 5.40 -6.61
CA LEU A 135 -12.62 6.17 -7.85
C LEU A 135 -11.33 6.54 -8.58
N GLY A 136 -10.19 6.37 -7.95
CA GLY A 136 -8.90 6.77 -8.48
C GLY A 136 -7.83 6.85 -7.40
N VAL A 137 -6.83 7.70 -7.60
CA VAL A 137 -5.75 7.90 -6.63
C VAL A 137 -5.92 9.25 -5.94
N TRP A 138 -6.03 9.21 -4.63
CA TRP A 138 -6.04 10.40 -3.79
C TRP A 138 -4.63 10.97 -3.65
N ILE A 139 -4.54 12.29 -3.66
CA ILE A 139 -3.30 13.05 -3.58
C ILE A 139 -3.49 14.16 -2.56
N ALA A 140 -2.60 14.27 -1.58
CA ALA A 140 -2.55 15.40 -0.67
C ALA A 140 -1.38 16.31 -1.03
N GLU A 141 -1.64 17.63 -1.13
CA GLU A 141 -0.64 18.65 -1.42
C GLU A 141 -0.99 19.97 -0.73
N GLY A 142 -0.08 20.51 0.07
CA GLY A 142 -0.23 21.83 0.69
C GLY A 142 -1.53 22.01 1.48
N GLY A 143 -1.96 20.97 2.19
CA GLY A 143 -3.21 20.96 2.95
C GLY A 143 -4.48 20.79 2.12
N LYS A 144 -4.36 20.58 0.81
CA LYS A 144 -5.48 20.33 -0.10
C LYS A 144 -5.52 18.87 -0.53
N LEU A 145 -6.71 18.42 -0.91
CA LEU A 145 -6.95 17.08 -1.44
C LEU A 145 -7.29 17.14 -2.92
N PHE A 146 -6.70 16.24 -3.67
CA PHE A 146 -6.97 16.03 -5.08
C PHE A 146 -7.30 14.56 -5.32
N LEU A 147 -8.06 14.31 -6.37
CA LEU A 147 -8.32 12.97 -6.87
C LEU A 147 -7.85 12.90 -8.33
N TYR A 148 -6.97 11.96 -8.63
CA TYR A 148 -6.78 11.52 -9.99
C TYR A 148 -7.95 10.61 -10.37
N ASP A 149 -8.83 11.13 -11.21
CA ASP A 149 -9.98 10.39 -11.72
C ASP A 149 -9.53 9.53 -12.90
N LYS A 150 -9.55 8.23 -12.68
CA LYS A 150 -9.12 7.23 -13.65
C LYS A 150 -9.98 7.18 -14.92
N ASN A 151 -11.24 7.60 -14.87
CA ASN A 151 -12.11 7.62 -16.05
C ASN A 151 -11.81 8.80 -16.97
N THR A 152 -11.55 9.97 -16.39
CA THR A 152 -11.22 11.19 -17.14
C THR A 152 -9.72 11.39 -17.31
N ARG A 153 -8.88 10.58 -16.66
CA ARG A 153 -7.41 10.66 -16.62
C ARG A 153 -6.91 12.07 -16.27
N SER A 154 -7.56 12.70 -15.31
CA SER A 154 -7.23 14.05 -14.89
C SER A 154 -7.22 14.20 -13.37
N VAL A 155 -6.38 15.11 -12.87
CA VAL A 155 -6.35 15.49 -11.46
C VAL A 155 -7.39 16.57 -11.22
N LYS A 156 -8.24 16.37 -10.23
CA LYS A 156 -9.30 17.31 -9.83
C LYS A 156 -9.14 17.70 -8.37
N PRO A 157 -9.31 18.99 -8.01
CA PRO A 157 -9.39 19.37 -6.60
C PRO A 157 -10.67 18.79 -5.98
N MET A 158 -10.55 18.30 -4.76
CA MET A 158 -11.66 17.76 -3.99
C MET A 158 -11.85 18.60 -2.72
N TYR A 159 -13.12 18.77 -2.33
CA TYR A 159 -13.46 19.49 -1.08
C TYR A 159 -12.76 20.86 -0.99
N ALA A 160 -13.13 21.79 -1.86
CA ALA A 160 -12.48 23.12 -2.00
C ALA A 160 -12.32 23.89 -0.68
N GLU A 161 -13.23 23.69 0.28
CA GLU A 161 -13.22 24.32 1.59
C GLU A 161 -12.38 23.56 2.64
N VAL A 162 -11.89 22.35 2.30
CA VAL A 162 -11.05 21.55 3.20
C VAL A 162 -9.61 22.05 3.13
N HIS A 163 -9.12 22.47 4.29
CA HIS A 163 -7.72 22.84 4.49
C HIS A 163 -7.16 21.99 5.63
N LEU A 164 -6.44 20.94 5.28
CA LEU A 164 -5.75 20.10 6.24
C LEU A 164 -4.55 20.85 6.82
N PRO A 165 -4.20 20.62 8.08
CA PRO A 165 -2.84 20.91 8.57
C PRO A 165 -1.80 20.18 7.69
N ASP A 166 -0.52 20.49 7.88
CA ASP A 166 0.55 19.81 7.16
C ASP A 166 0.38 18.29 7.22
N THR A 167 0.25 17.67 6.05
CA THR A 167 0.00 16.25 5.93
C THR A 167 1.28 15.44 6.10
N GLY A 168 1.18 14.32 6.82
CA GLY A 168 2.25 13.37 7.06
C GLY A 168 2.42 12.38 5.89
N PRO A 169 3.21 11.32 6.12
CA PRO A 169 3.69 10.45 5.04
C PRO A 169 2.67 9.39 4.59
N THR A 170 1.47 9.36 5.17
CA THR A 170 0.55 8.26 4.90
C THR A 170 -0.90 8.71 4.92
N MET A 171 -1.67 8.18 3.99
CA MET A 171 -3.10 8.38 3.83
C MET A 171 -3.75 7.07 3.39
N VAL A 172 -5.02 6.86 3.72
CA VAL A 172 -5.79 5.69 3.29
C VAL A 172 -7.28 6.04 3.13
N GLU A 173 -7.94 5.47 2.12
CA GLU A 173 -9.39 5.54 1.98
C GLU A 173 -10.05 4.40 2.76
N GLY A 174 -10.91 4.75 3.70
CA GLY A 174 -11.72 3.81 4.48
C GLY A 174 -12.86 3.17 3.68
N SER A 175 -13.65 2.32 4.33
CA SER A 175 -14.73 1.55 3.69
C SER A 175 -15.87 2.39 3.12
N GLU A 176 -16.18 3.51 3.77
CA GLU A 176 -17.27 4.43 3.40
C GLU A 176 -16.82 5.56 2.48
N GLY A 177 -15.59 5.49 1.93
CA GLY A 177 -15.01 6.57 1.13
C GLY A 177 -14.45 7.73 1.96
N ASN A 178 -14.40 7.61 3.28
CA ASN A 178 -13.74 8.59 4.14
C ASN A 178 -12.24 8.51 3.96
N LEU A 179 -11.55 9.64 3.94
CA LEU A 179 -10.09 9.68 3.95
C LEU A 179 -9.55 9.79 5.37
N TRP A 180 -8.54 9.01 5.66
CA TRP A 180 -7.76 9.09 6.89
C TRP A 180 -6.36 9.55 6.52
N VAL A 181 -5.97 10.70 7.03
CA VAL A 181 -4.72 11.37 6.66
C VAL A 181 -3.90 11.59 7.92
N ALA A 182 -2.70 11.02 7.97
CA ALA A 182 -1.77 11.34 9.04
C ALA A 182 -1.33 12.81 8.95
N LEU A 183 -1.16 13.46 10.09
CA LEU A 183 -0.67 14.82 10.17
C LEU A 183 0.81 14.83 10.55
N LYS A 184 1.55 15.80 10.03
CA LYS A 184 2.99 15.94 10.27
C LYS A 184 3.31 16.20 11.75
N ASP A 185 2.49 17.04 12.38
CA ASP A 185 2.64 17.41 13.80
C ASP A 185 1.97 16.44 14.76
N GLY A 186 1.45 15.33 14.23
CA GLY A 186 0.79 14.27 14.98
C GLY A 186 -0.73 14.32 14.93
N GLY A 187 -1.31 13.13 15.02
CA GLY A 187 -2.74 12.86 14.86
C GLY A 187 -3.10 12.35 13.48
N VAL A 188 -4.38 11.96 13.36
CA VAL A 188 -5.00 11.52 12.13
C VAL A 188 -6.24 12.35 11.87
N MET A 189 -6.32 12.99 10.72
CA MET A 189 -7.52 13.68 10.26
C MET A 189 -8.38 12.72 9.45
N ARG A 190 -9.63 12.53 9.85
CA ARG A 190 -10.65 11.90 9.03
C ARG A 190 -11.40 12.99 8.28
N VAL A 191 -11.48 12.84 6.96
CA VAL A 191 -12.30 13.68 6.08
C VAL A 191 -13.40 12.80 5.52
N ASP A 192 -14.66 13.15 5.80
CA ASP A 192 -15.79 12.37 5.28
C ASP A 192 -16.13 12.73 3.82
N THR A 193 -17.08 12.04 3.23
CA THR A 193 -17.50 12.25 1.84
C THR A 193 -18.17 13.60 1.56
N CYS A 194 -18.54 14.33 2.62
CA CYS A 194 -19.06 15.69 2.53
C CYS A 194 -17.98 16.76 2.77
N GLY A 195 -16.75 16.35 3.12
CA GLY A 195 -15.64 17.25 3.44
C GLY A 195 -15.59 17.65 4.93
N SER A 196 -16.42 17.08 5.81
CA SER A 196 -16.33 17.34 7.23
C SER A 196 -15.09 16.68 7.84
N MET A 197 -14.41 17.37 8.73
CA MET A 197 -13.14 16.92 9.32
C MET A 197 -13.30 16.54 10.80
N SER A 198 -12.62 15.48 11.20
CA SER A 198 -12.53 15.03 12.60
C SER A 198 -11.11 14.61 12.93
N LEU A 199 -10.57 15.16 14.02
CA LEU A 199 -9.20 14.85 14.48
C LEU A 199 -9.22 13.69 15.48
N TYR A 200 -8.36 12.73 15.27
CA TYR A 200 -8.11 11.59 16.16
C TYR A 200 -6.66 11.56 16.58
N LEU A 201 -6.38 11.02 17.76
CA LEU A 201 -5.03 10.82 18.32
C LEU A 201 -4.16 12.10 18.25
N PRO A 202 -4.63 13.26 18.72
CA PRO A 202 -3.89 14.53 18.62
C PRO A 202 -2.53 14.40 19.29
N GLY A 203 -1.47 14.87 18.62
CA GLY A 203 -0.09 14.83 19.12
C GLY A 203 0.63 13.48 19.00
N ILE A 204 -0.08 12.41 18.60
CA ILE A 204 0.54 11.09 18.36
C ILE A 204 1.17 11.07 16.97
N LYS A 205 2.48 10.88 16.90
CA LYS A 205 3.20 10.84 15.63
C LYS A 205 2.92 9.53 14.90
N VAL A 206 2.20 9.62 13.78
CA VAL A 206 1.76 8.48 12.98
C VAL A 206 2.77 8.20 11.88
N MET A 207 3.19 6.93 11.80
CA MET A 207 4.16 6.44 10.82
C MET A 207 3.50 5.74 9.64
N LYS A 208 2.42 5.00 9.88
CA LYS A 208 1.71 4.26 8.83
C LYS A 208 0.23 4.11 9.14
N LEU A 209 -0.57 4.27 8.10
CA LEU A 209 -2.00 3.90 8.09
C LEU A 209 -2.18 2.72 7.16
N ILE A 210 -2.95 1.72 7.58
CA ILE A 210 -3.27 0.54 6.77
C ILE A 210 -4.75 0.24 6.94
N LYS A 211 -5.44 0.02 5.83
CA LYS A 211 -6.78 -0.55 5.83
C LYS A 211 -6.67 -2.07 5.71
N SER A 212 -7.24 -2.78 6.66
CA SER A 212 -7.30 -4.25 6.64
C SER A 212 -8.51 -4.77 5.85
N ASN A 213 -8.52 -6.08 5.58
CA ASN A 213 -9.60 -6.72 4.83
C ASN A 213 -10.96 -6.67 5.56
N ASP A 214 -10.95 -6.62 6.90
CA ASP A 214 -12.13 -6.44 7.77
C ASP A 214 -12.58 -4.97 7.88
N GLN A 215 -12.02 -4.10 7.04
CA GLN A 215 -12.32 -2.67 6.91
C GLN A 215 -11.84 -1.79 8.07
N ASN A 216 -11.14 -2.33 9.05
CA ASN A 216 -10.52 -1.54 10.12
C ASN A 216 -9.34 -0.71 9.62
N ILE A 217 -9.12 0.44 10.23
CA ILE A 217 -7.96 1.28 9.98
C ILE A 217 -6.93 1.06 11.10
N TRP A 218 -5.83 0.46 10.75
CA TRP A 218 -4.70 0.26 11.64
C TRP A 218 -3.74 1.43 11.56
N ILE A 219 -3.33 1.93 12.72
CA ILE A 219 -2.51 3.13 12.86
C ILE A 219 -1.23 2.75 13.60
N GLY A 220 -0.11 2.70 12.90
CA GLY A 220 1.21 2.52 13.51
C GLY A 220 1.77 3.87 13.92
N SER A 221 2.11 4.03 15.21
CA SER A 221 2.71 5.24 15.75
C SER A 221 4.20 5.08 16.02
N GLN A 222 4.91 6.20 16.16
CA GLN A 222 6.34 6.18 16.45
C GLN A 222 6.62 5.62 17.86
N ASP A 223 5.88 6.09 18.87
CA ASP A 223 6.22 5.88 20.30
C ASP A 223 5.07 5.26 21.11
N HIS A 224 3.88 5.03 20.52
CA HIS A 224 2.68 4.62 21.24
C HIS A 224 2.11 3.28 20.74
N GLY A 225 2.89 2.51 19.98
CA GLY A 225 2.46 1.22 19.44
C GLY A 225 1.43 1.33 18.33
N VAL A 226 0.40 0.50 18.34
CA VAL A 226 -0.58 0.34 17.27
C VAL A 226 -1.99 0.58 17.81
N PHE A 227 -2.79 1.34 17.06
CA PHE A 227 -4.21 1.58 17.31
C PHE A 227 -5.06 0.97 16.18
N CYS A 228 -6.32 0.65 16.51
CA CYS A 228 -7.33 0.21 15.56
C CYS A 228 -8.68 0.88 15.86
#